data_c665c55d6f44f2c1400b8d7cee79fae2
#
_entry.id   c665c55d6f44f2c1400b8d7cee79fae2
#
_cell.length_a   1.000
_cell.length_b   1.000
_cell.length_c   1.000
_cell.angle_alpha   90.00
_cell.angle_beta   90.00
_cell.angle_gamma   90.00
#
_symmetry.space_group_name_H-M   'P 1'
#
loop_
_entity.id
_entity.type
_entity.pdbx_description
1 polymer ?
#
loop_
_entity_poly.entity_id
_entity_poly.type
_entity_poly.pdbx_seq_one_letter_code
_entity_poly.pdbx_strand_id
1 'polypeptide(L)'
;MADIEALKYDDLDTVAKLQKSQRYHEIMKKVESAIENGCDNSGVRVVSEDDQEYQLIVDCNALSVDIENEIVIIHNFIRDKYRLKFPELESLVLHPIDYSRVVKKIGNEMDLTLVDLEGLLPSATIMVVSVTASTTSGKPLSEENLQKTIDACDRALALDEAKRKVLDFVESRMGFIAPNLSAIVGSAVAAKLMGIAGGLSALAKMPACNVLALGARRKNLAGFSTATSLPHTGFVFHTEIVQSTPPPLRMRACRLVAGKTTLAARVDATRADKSGKCGRDLREQIRKKIEKWQEPPPPKQPKPLPVPDSDPKKKRGGRRLRKMKERYEMTDYRKLANRMKFGVPEESSLGDGLGEGYGMLGQAGSGKLRVSIGQSKLAAKVAKKYVPFMC
;
A
#
# COMPACT_ATOMS: atom_id res chain seq x y z
N MET A 1 -22.62 30.14 -16.98
CA MET A 1 -21.22 29.68 -16.79
C MET A 1 -21.15 28.14 -16.68
N ALA A 2 -22.06 27.48 -15.95
CA ALA A 2 -22.12 26.01 -15.86
C ALA A 2 -22.28 25.30 -17.22
N ASP A 3 -23.10 25.86 -18.13
CA ASP A 3 -23.33 25.25 -19.44
C ASP A 3 -22.11 25.34 -20.38
N ILE A 4 -21.24 26.33 -20.21
CA ILE A 4 -20.00 26.47 -20.99
C ILE A 4 -18.93 25.52 -20.48
N GLU A 5 -18.90 25.24 -19.16
CA GLU A 5 -18.00 24.24 -18.58
C GLU A 5 -18.45 22.82 -18.93
N ALA A 6 -19.76 22.56 -18.97
CA ALA A 6 -20.32 21.29 -19.41
C ALA A 6 -20.01 21.01 -20.89
N LEU A 7 -20.15 22.02 -21.77
CA LEU A 7 -19.79 21.91 -23.18
C LEU A 7 -18.29 21.65 -23.40
N LYS A 8 -17.41 22.20 -22.54
CA LYS A 8 -15.98 21.93 -22.61
C LYS A 8 -15.62 20.51 -22.18
N TYR A 9 -16.39 19.92 -21.26
CA TYR A 9 -16.18 18.54 -20.82
C TYR A 9 -16.71 17.49 -21.82
N ASP A 10 -17.57 17.91 -22.75
CA ASP A 10 -18.15 17.03 -23.77
C ASP A 10 -17.17 16.70 -24.90
N ASP A 11 -16.08 17.45 -25.00
CA ASP A 11 -15.08 17.31 -26.06
C ASP A 11 -13.84 16.60 -25.51
N LEU A 12 -13.52 15.39 -26.05
CA LEU A 12 -12.36 14.61 -25.66
C LEU A 12 -11.06 15.40 -25.83
N ASP A 13 -10.98 16.26 -26.84
CA ASP A 13 -9.80 17.06 -27.16
C ASP A 13 -9.51 18.17 -26.16
N THR A 14 -10.51 18.60 -25.41
CA THR A 14 -10.34 19.57 -24.32
C THR A 14 -9.89 18.90 -23.03
N VAL A 15 -10.24 17.64 -22.84
CA VAL A 15 -9.97 16.84 -21.64
C VAL A 15 -8.62 16.15 -21.74
N ALA A 16 -8.33 15.52 -22.88
CA ALA A 16 -7.11 14.73 -23.12
C ALA A 16 -6.17 15.47 -24.10
N LYS A 17 -5.16 16.15 -23.57
CA LYS A 17 -4.26 17.04 -24.33
C LYS A 17 -2.87 16.46 -24.58
N LEU A 18 -2.49 15.41 -23.85
CA LEU A 18 -1.11 14.90 -23.85
C LEU A 18 -0.67 14.44 -25.23
N GLN A 19 -1.50 13.67 -25.94
CA GLN A 19 -1.19 13.19 -27.28
C GLN A 19 -0.96 14.29 -28.32
N LYS A 20 -1.58 15.48 -28.13
CA LYS A 20 -1.42 16.64 -29.00
C LYS A 20 -0.22 17.51 -28.61
N SER A 21 0.42 17.24 -27.48
CA SER A 21 1.56 18.02 -27.02
C SER A 21 2.80 17.73 -27.87
N GLN A 22 3.50 18.79 -28.25
CA GLN A 22 4.75 18.68 -29.00
C GLN A 22 5.80 17.85 -28.25
N ARG A 23 5.86 17.99 -26.91
CA ARG A 23 6.75 17.22 -26.04
C ARG A 23 6.53 15.69 -26.18
N TYR A 24 5.28 15.25 -26.21
CA TYR A 24 4.94 13.83 -26.41
C TYR A 24 5.48 13.31 -27.74
N HIS A 25 5.24 14.02 -28.85
CA HIS A 25 5.71 13.62 -30.18
C HIS A 25 7.24 13.60 -30.28
N GLU A 26 7.92 14.60 -29.71
CA GLU A 26 9.38 14.66 -29.72
C GLU A 26 10.01 13.51 -28.96
N ILE A 27 9.48 13.18 -27.76
CA ILE A 27 9.99 12.06 -26.97
C ILE A 27 9.71 10.75 -27.67
N MET A 28 8.49 10.51 -28.16
CA MET A 28 8.14 9.27 -28.87
C MET A 28 9.01 9.07 -30.10
N LYS A 29 9.24 10.10 -30.90
CA LYS A 29 10.13 10.05 -32.06
C LYS A 29 11.57 9.71 -31.67
N LYS A 30 12.09 10.29 -30.60
CA LYS A 30 13.42 9.96 -30.09
C LYS A 30 13.50 8.53 -29.58
N VAL A 31 12.47 8.02 -28.91
CA VAL A 31 12.39 6.63 -28.45
C VAL A 31 12.36 5.66 -29.63
N GLU A 32 11.54 5.92 -30.65
CA GLU A 32 11.46 5.08 -31.84
C GLU A 32 12.79 5.06 -32.59
N SER A 33 13.41 6.21 -32.82
CA SER A 33 14.75 6.27 -33.44
C SER A 33 15.83 5.58 -32.60
N ALA A 34 15.74 5.64 -31.25
CA ALA A 34 16.67 4.99 -30.34
C ALA A 34 16.47 3.46 -30.28
N ILE A 35 15.25 2.97 -30.49
CA ILE A 35 14.95 1.54 -30.63
C ILE A 35 15.49 1.01 -31.97
N GLU A 36 15.27 1.72 -33.07
CA GLU A 36 15.75 1.36 -34.39
C GLU A 36 17.30 1.33 -34.49
N ASN A 37 17.95 2.34 -33.85
CA ASN A 37 19.42 2.43 -33.82
C ASN A 37 20.05 1.52 -32.73
N GLY A 38 19.27 0.91 -31.88
CA GLY A 38 19.73 0.18 -30.67
C GLY A 38 20.34 -1.18 -30.92
N CYS A 39 20.36 -1.69 -32.15
CA CYS A 39 20.96 -2.98 -32.47
C CYS A 39 22.51 -2.93 -32.63
N ASP A 40 23.13 -1.78 -32.87
CA ASP A 40 24.53 -1.73 -33.33
C ASP A 40 25.55 -1.28 -32.24
N ASN A 41 25.15 -0.89 -31.03
CA ASN A 41 26.07 -0.43 -30.00
C ASN A 41 26.18 -1.39 -28.80
N SER A 42 26.72 -2.61 -29.03
CA SER A 42 27.12 -3.56 -27.99
C SER A 42 28.40 -3.18 -27.23
N GLY A 43 28.88 -1.96 -27.36
CA GLY A 43 29.99 -1.44 -26.60
C GLY A 43 29.50 -0.92 -25.24
N VAL A 44 30.20 -1.29 -24.16
CA VAL A 44 30.01 -0.83 -22.76
C VAL A 44 30.15 0.72 -22.69
N ARG A 45 29.15 1.44 -23.17
CA ARG A 45 29.08 2.90 -23.00
C ARG A 45 28.49 3.20 -21.64
N VAL A 46 29.31 3.76 -20.79
CA VAL A 46 28.87 4.26 -19.48
C VAL A 46 28.10 5.55 -19.72
N VAL A 47 26.80 5.49 -19.58
CA VAL A 47 25.90 6.66 -19.71
C VAL A 47 26.12 7.58 -18.52
N SER A 48 26.56 8.80 -18.76
CA SER A 48 26.78 9.86 -17.78
C SER A 48 25.46 10.58 -17.46
N GLU A 49 25.31 11.22 -16.29
CA GLU A 49 24.12 12.06 -15.99
C GLU A 49 23.96 13.23 -16.96
N ASP A 50 25.07 13.65 -17.58
CA ASP A 50 25.11 14.71 -18.60
C ASP A 50 24.86 14.19 -20.03
N ASP A 51 24.77 12.88 -20.22
CA ASP A 51 24.53 12.30 -21.53
C ASP A 51 23.06 12.50 -21.97
N GLN A 52 22.90 12.78 -23.26
CA GLN A 52 21.56 12.94 -23.86
C GLN A 52 20.67 11.71 -23.68
N GLU A 53 21.26 10.50 -23.63
CA GLU A 53 20.51 9.26 -23.35
C GLU A 53 19.93 9.23 -21.93
N TYR A 54 20.69 9.71 -20.94
CA TYR A 54 20.17 9.77 -19.56
C TYR A 54 19.01 10.77 -19.45
N GLN A 55 19.14 11.94 -20.07
CA GLN A 55 18.08 12.93 -20.11
C GLN A 55 16.83 12.37 -20.82
N LEU A 56 17.01 11.67 -21.93
CA LEU A 56 15.90 11.00 -22.61
C LEU A 56 15.20 9.98 -21.69
N ILE A 57 15.93 9.22 -20.88
CA ILE A 57 15.34 8.26 -19.94
C ILE A 57 14.59 8.97 -18.82
N VAL A 58 15.09 10.08 -18.31
CA VAL A 58 14.37 10.91 -17.33
C VAL A 58 13.07 11.45 -17.94
N ASP A 59 13.13 11.96 -19.17
CA ASP A 59 11.96 12.44 -19.90
C ASP A 59 10.95 11.31 -20.19
N CYS A 60 11.43 10.13 -20.57
CA CYS A 60 10.60 8.93 -20.74
C CYS A 60 9.87 8.52 -19.46
N ASN A 61 10.58 8.58 -18.33
CA ASN A 61 9.97 8.26 -17.04
C ASN A 61 8.91 9.30 -16.63
N ALA A 62 9.18 10.59 -16.86
CA ALA A 62 8.20 11.65 -16.63
C ALA A 62 6.98 11.48 -17.54
N LEU A 63 7.23 11.22 -18.84
CA LEU A 63 6.17 10.93 -19.79
C LEU A 63 5.32 9.71 -19.41
N SER A 64 5.92 8.66 -18.88
CA SER A 64 5.17 7.46 -18.41
C SER A 64 4.18 7.82 -17.29
N VAL A 65 4.55 8.73 -16.37
CA VAL A 65 3.65 9.23 -15.32
C VAL A 65 2.55 10.11 -15.90
N ASP A 66 2.90 10.97 -16.84
CA ASP A 66 1.93 11.84 -17.52
C ASP A 66 0.89 11.01 -18.30
N ILE A 67 1.34 9.94 -18.98
CA ILE A 67 0.45 8.98 -19.66
C ILE A 67 -0.47 8.28 -18.67
N GLU A 68 0.02 7.84 -17.50
CA GLU A 68 -0.83 7.22 -16.48
C GLU A 68 -1.93 8.16 -15.99
N ASN A 69 -1.59 9.43 -15.76
CA ASN A 69 -2.56 10.45 -15.36
C ASN A 69 -3.60 10.70 -16.44
N GLU A 70 -3.16 10.79 -17.70
CA GLU A 70 -4.06 11.01 -18.83
C GLU A 70 -5.02 9.83 -19.06
N ILE A 71 -4.52 8.58 -18.92
CA ILE A 71 -5.39 7.39 -18.97
C ILE A 71 -6.47 7.45 -17.90
N VAL A 72 -6.16 7.92 -16.69
CA VAL A 72 -7.17 8.08 -15.62
C VAL A 72 -8.20 9.16 -15.99
N ILE A 73 -7.77 10.24 -16.59
CA ILE A 73 -8.66 11.32 -17.05
C ILE A 73 -9.61 10.81 -18.15
N ILE A 74 -9.06 10.11 -19.15
CA ILE A 74 -9.85 9.50 -20.23
C ILE A 74 -10.80 8.44 -19.68
N HIS A 75 -10.35 7.61 -18.73
CA HIS A 75 -11.21 6.63 -18.08
C HIS A 75 -12.41 7.28 -17.38
N ASN A 76 -12.19 8.39 -16.66
CA ASN A 76 -13.30 9.12 -16.03
C ASN A 76 -14.28 9.64 -17.08
N PHE A 77 -13.78 10.16 -18.20
CA PHE A 77 -14.62 10.61 -19.31
C PHE A 77 -15.47 9.46 -19.90
N ILE A 78 -14.84 8.29 -20.18
CA ILE A 78 -15.54 7.10 -20.67
C ILE A 78 -16.60 6.65 -19.68
N ARG A 79 -16.24 6.60 -18.38
CA ARG A 79 -17.12 6.20 -17.30
C ARG A 79 -18.36 7.10 -17.22
N ASP A 80 -18.18 8.40 -17.22
CA ASP A 80 -19.27 9.36 -17.08
C ASP A 80 -20.25 9.29 -18.27
N LYS A 81 -19.75 9.05 -19.47
CA LYS A 81 -20.58 8.84 -20.66
C LYS A 81 -21.26 7.46 -20.66
N TYR A 82 -20.54 6.41 -20.30
CA TYR A 82 -21.03 5.03 -20.37
C TYR A 82 -21.93 4.64 -19.20
N ARG A 83 -21.89 5.40 -18.10
CA ARG A 83 -22.75 5.21 -16.93
C ARG A 83 -24.25 5.25 -17.26
N LEU A 84 -24.65 5.96 -18.32
CA LEU A 84 -26.03 6.00 -18.76
C LEU A 84 -26.53 4.64 -19.26
N LYS A 85 -25.63 3.82 -19.82
CA LYS A 85 -25.95 2.48 -20.33
C LYS A 85 -25.71 1.41 -19.29
N PHE A 86 -24.56 1.41 -18.60
CA PHE A 86 -24.19 0.36 -17.69
C PHE A 86 -23.48 0.94 -16.44
N PRO A 87 -24.26 1.44 -15.47
CA PRO A 87 -23.71 2.09 -14.28
C PRO A 87 -22.92 1.13 -13.39
N GLU A 88 -23.27 -0.17 -13.35
CA GLU A 88 -22.66 -1.16 -12.49
C GLU A 88 -21.25 -1.58 -12.97
N LEU A 89 -20.93 -1.39 -14.25
CA LEU A 89 -19.67 -1.80 -14.85
C LEU A 89 -18.45 -1.20 -14.14
N GLU A 90 -18.58 0.04 -13.64
CA GLU A 90 -17.51 0.72 -12.90
C GLU A 90 -17.08 -0.08 -11.64
N SER A 91 -18.03 -0.69 -10.96
CA SER A 91 -17.76 -1.48 -9.76
C SER A 91 -17.17 -2.86 -10.06
N LEU A 92 -17.45 -3.40 -11.24
CA LEU A 92 -17.04 -4.73 -11.65
C LEU A 92 -15.66 -4.76 -12.31
N VAL A 93 -15.34 -3.73 -13.09
CA VAL A 93 -14.07 -3.60 -13.81
C VAL A 93 -13.32 -2.36 -13.33
N LEU A 94 -12.42 -2.56 -12.36
CA LEU A 94 -11.71 -1.46 -11.69
C LEU A 94 -10.50 -0.95 -12.47
N HIS A 95 -9.97 -1.74 -13.41
CA HIS A 95 -8.76 -1.36 -14.14
C HIS A 95 -9.12 -0.49 -15.36
N PRO A 96 -8.56 0.72 -15.51
CA PRO A 96 -8.93 1.67 -16.57
C PRO A 96 -8.84 1.12 -17.99
N ILE A 97 -7.78 0.38 -18.29
CA ILE A 97 -7.53 -0.16 -19.63
C ILE A 97 -8.48 -1.34 -19.94
N ASP A 98 -8.70 -2.23 -18.96
CA ASP A 98 -9.62 -3.33 -19.14
C ASP A 98 -11.06 -2.82 -19.26
N TYR A 99 -11.43 -1.78 -18.49
CA TYR A 99 -12.69 -1.08 -18.63
C TYR A 99 -12.88 -0.54 -20.05
N SER A 100 -11.86 0.13 -20.60
CA SER A 100 -11.92 0.69 -21.96
C SER A 100 -12.05 -0.40 -23.03
N ARG A 101 -11.36 -1.54 -22.86
CA ARG A 101 -11.49 -2.71 -23.75
C ARG A 101 -12.88 -3.31 -23.71
N VAL A 102 -13.44 -3.47 -22.53
CA VAL A 102 -14.77 -4.01 -22.31
C VAL A 102 -15.84 -3.09 -22.90
N VAL A 103 -15.77 -1.79 -22.64
CA VAL A 103 -16.68 -0.79 -23.21
C VAL A 103 -16.62 -0.79 -24.74
N LYS A 104 -15.44 -0.87 -25.33
CA LYS A 104 -15.26 -0.95 -26.79
C LYS A 104 -15.88 -2.21 -27.38
N LYS A 105 -15.75 -3.36 -26.68
CA LYS A 105 -16.33 -4.64 -27.11
C LYS A 105 -17.86 -4.67 -26.99
N ILE A 106 -18.41 -4.19 -25.90
CA ILE A 106 -19.86 -4.17 -25.65
C ILE A 106 -20.55 -3.13 -26.55
N GLY A 107 -19.91 -1.98 -26.77
CA GLY A 107 -20.49 -0.91 -27.56
C GLY A 107 -21.91 -0.56 -27.11
N ASN A 108 -22.90 -0.68 -27.97
CA ASN A 108 -24.31 -0.41 -27.66
C ASN A 108 -25.18 -1.69 -27.54
N GLU A 109 -24.56 -2.88 -27.56
CA GLU A 109 -25.27 -4.15 -27.40
C GLU A 109 -25.90 -4.24 -26.01
N MET A 110 -27.17 -4.63 -25.97
CA MET A 110 -27.91 -4.83 -24.72
C MET A 110 -27.80 -6.28 -24.23
N ASP A 111 -27.61 -7.20 -25.16
CA ASP A 111 -27.46 -8.62 -24.85
C ASP A 111 -25.98 -9.04 -24.87
N LEU A 112 -25.40 -9.21 -23.67
CA LEU A 112 -24.00 -9.60 -23.52
C LEU A 112 -23.74 -11.08 -23.88
N THR A 113 -24.77 -11.89 -24.13
CA THR A 113 -24.57 -13.26 -24.60
C THR A 113 -24.00 -13.30 -26.02
N LEU A 114 -24.19 -12.23 -26.78
CA LEU A 114 -23.66 -12.07 -28.13
C LEU A 114 -22.22 -11.53 -28.17
N VAL A 115 -21.73 -11.04 -27.06
CA VAL A 115 -20.41 -10.39 -26.96
C VAL A 115 -19.41 -11.33 -26.29
N ASP A 116 -18.38 -11.69 -27.04
CA ASP A 116 -17.29 -12.49 -26.51
C ASP A 116 -16.33 -11.62 -25.68
N LEU A 117 -16.32 -11.81 -24.36
CA LEU A 117 -15.43 -11.16 -23.40
C LEU A 117 -14.29 -12.05 -22.94
N GLU A 118 -14.13 -13.26 -23.52
CA GLU A 118 -13.04 -14.15 -23.18
C GLU A 118 -11.68 -13.51 -23.49
N GLY A 119 -10.72 -13.72 -22.64
CA GLY A 119 -9.39 -13.14 -22.77
C GLY A 119 -9.26 -11.68 -22.31
N LEU A 120 -10.36 -10.94 -22.10
CA LEU A 120 -10.32 -9.57 -21.57
C LEU A 120 -10.46 -9.54 -20.04
N LEU A 121 -11.34 -10.40 -19.51
CA LEU A 121 -11.63 -10.47 -18.08
C LEU A 121 -11.49 -11.91 -17.57
N PRO A 122 -11.26 -12.10 -16.26
CA PRO A 122 -11.37 -13.41 -15.62
C PRO A 122 -12.78 -13.98 -15.77
N SER A 123 -12.91 -15.30 -15.97
CA SER A 123 -14.20 -15.99 -16.19
C SER A 123 -15.24 -15.68 -15.12
N ALA A 124 -14.83 -15.59 -13.85
CA ALA A 124 -15.72 -15.21 -12.75
C ALA A 124 -16.28 -13.79 -12.92
N THR A 125 -15.47 -12.85 -13.40
CA THR A 125 -15.91 -11.46 -13.64
C THR A 125 -16.81 -11.39 -14.86
N ILE A 126 -16.55 -12.17 -15.92
CA ILE A 126 -17.40 -12.26 -17.11
C ILE A 126 -18.81 -12.71 -16.71
N MET A 127 -18.90 -13.76 -15.88
CA MET A 127 -20.19 -14.27 -15.39
C MET A 127 -20.96 -13.21 -14.61
N VAL A 128 -20.30 -12.48 -13.72
CA VAL A 128 -20.95 -11.39 -12.97
C VAL A 128 -21.39 -10.26 -13.87
N VAL A 129 -20.55 -9.85 -14.83
CA VAL A 129 -20.87 -8.79 -15.82
C VAL A 129 -22.08 -9.20 -16.68
N SER A 130 -22.16 -10.43 -17.18
CA SER A 130 -23.29 -10.89 -17.99
C SER A 130 -24.60 -10.96 -17.20
N VAL A 131 -24.57 -11.43 -15.93
CA VAL A 131 -25.74 -11.43 -15.06
C VAL A 131 -26.20 -10.02 -14.72
N THR A 132 -25.26 -9.12 -14.37
CA THR A 132 -25.61 -7.73 -14.06
C THR A 132 -26.14 -6.97 -15.27
N ALA A 133 -25.63 -7.24 -16.46
CA ALA A 133 -26.13 -6.61 -17.69
C ALA A 133 -27.55 -7.04 -18.05
N SER A 134 -27.96 -8.27 -17.74
CA SER A 134 -29.35 -8.72 -17.93
C SER A 134 -30.33 -8.04 -16.96
N THR A 135 -29.84 -7.51 -15.84
CA THR A 135 -30.64 -6.85 -14.79
C THR A 135 -30.47 -5.33 -14.73
N THR A 136 -29.59 -4.76 -15.55
CA THR A 136 -29.32 -3.33 -15.55
C THR A 136 -30.53 -2.51 -15.97
N SER A 137 -30.69 -1.33 -15.35
CA SER A 137 -31.70 -0.34 -15.70
C SER A 137 -31.24 0.66 -16.76
N GLY A 138 -30.05 0.48 -17.33
CA GLY A 138 -29.44 1.41 -18.29
C GLY A 138 -30.18 1.48 -19.61
N LYS A 139 -29.96 2.58 -20.34
CA LYS A 139 -30.53 2.84 -21.66
C LYS A 139 -29.42 2.85 -22.71
N PRO A 140 -29.72 2.43 -23.96
CA PRO A 140 -28.74 2.51 -25.03
C PRO A 140 -28.30 3.96 -25.23
N LEU A 141 -27.01 4.16 -25.51
CA LEU A 141 -26.42 5.47 -25.78
C LEU A 141 -26.85 5.98 -27.13
N SER A 142 -26.96 7.33 -27.28
CA SER A 142 -27.07 7.92 -28.58
C SER A 142 -25.84 7.65 -29.43
N GLU A 143 -26.00 7.58 -30.74
CA GLU A 143 -24.92 7.21 -31.66
C GLU A 143 -23.70 8.16 -31.55
N GLU A 144 -23.98 9.47 -31.37
CA GLU A 144 -22.93 10.46 -31.13
C GLU A 144 -22.11 10.22 -29.85
N ASN A 145 -22.80 9.90 -28.74
CA ASN A 145 -22.12 9.61 -27.47
C ASN A 145 -21.38 8.26 -27.51
N LEU A 146 -21.91 7.30 -28.24
CA LEU A 146 -21.24 6.03 -28.46
C LEU A 146 -19.93 6.24 -29.22
N GLN A 147 -19.96 7.01 -30.32
CA GLN A 147 -18.76 7.28 -31.11
C GLN A 147 -17.71 8.01 -30.29
N LYS A 148 -18.09 9.06 -29.54
CA LYS A 148 -17.18 9.76 -28.62
C LYS A 148 -16.57 8.83 -27.57
N THR A 149 -17.35 7.88 -27.08
CA THR A 149 -16.89 6.89 -26.10
C THR A 149 -15.91 5.90 -26.72
N ILE A 150 -16.16 5.42 -27.95
CA ILE A 150 -15.26 4.52 -28.68
C ILE A 150 -13.95 5.24 -29.00
N ASP A 151 -14.01 6.49 -29.49
CA ASP A 151 -12.81 7.30 -29.78
C ASP A 151 -11.97 7.51 -28.50
N ALA A 152 -12.61 7.72 -27.36
CA ALA A 152 -11.93 7.81 -26.08
C ALA A 152 -11.28 6.48 -25.66
N CYS A 153 -11.96 5.35 -25.88
CA CYS A 153 -11.38 4.03 -25.62
C CYS A 153 -10.14 3.78 -26.50
N ASP A 154 -10.23 4.12 -27.79
CA ASP A 154 -9.10 3.94 -28.72
C ASP A 154 -7.91 4.79 -28.34
N ARG A 155 -8.16 6.02 -27.91
CA ARG A 155 -7.11 6.91 -27.40
C ARG A 155 -6.45 6.35 -26.11
N ALA A 156 -7.24 5.81 -25.19
CA ALA A 156 -6.72 5.18 -23.98
C ALA A 156 -5.83 3.95 -24.31
N LEU A 157 -6.24 3.13 -25.27
CA LEU A 157 -5.49 1.97 -25.71
C LEU A 157 -4.18 2.36 -26.42
N ALA A 158 -4.23 3.36 -27.29
CA ALA A 158 -3.03 3.89 -27.93
C ALA A 158 -2.02 4.46 -26.94
N LEU A 159 -2.49 5.13 -25.89
CA LEU A 159 -1.62 5.60 -24.80
C LEU A 159 -1.01 4.44 -24.01
N ASP A 160 -1.73 3.36 -23.74
CA ASP A 160 -1.19 2.17 -23.08
C ASP A 160 -0.10 1.50 -23.91
N GLU A 161 -0.27 1.40 -25.24
CA GLU A 161 0.74 0.89 -26.15
C GLU A 161 1.99 1.78 -26.20
N ALA A 162 1.80 3.11 -26.26
CA ALA A 162 2.90 4.06 -26.20
C ALA A 162 3.68 3.93 -24.89
N LYS A 163 2.96 3.81 -23.76
CA LYS A 163 3.57 3.56 -22.47
C LYS A 163 4.39 2.28 -22.41
N ARG A 164 3.91 1.19 -23.00
CA ARG A 164 4.67 -0.07 -23.10
C ARG A 164 5.97 0.14 -23.87
N LYS A 165 5.91 0.75 -25.04
CA LYS A 165 7.12 1.06 -25.84
C LYS A 165 8.14 1.88 -25.05
N VAL A 166 7.69 2.91 -24.34
CA VAL A 166 8.55 3.74 -23.48
C VAL A 166 9.17 2.93 -22.35
N LEU A 167 8.39 2.08 -21.68
CA LEU A 167 8.90 1.23 -20.59
C LEU A 167 9.89 0.19 -21.09
N ASP A 168 9.63 -0.46 -22.21
CA ASP A 168 10.53 -1.45 -22.82
C ASP A 168 11.87 -0.80 -23.22
N PHE A 169 11.82 0.40 -23.76
CA PHE A 169 13.03 1.19 -24.05
C PHE A 169 13.83 1.47 -22.78
N VAL A 170 13.18 2.02 -21.75
CA VAL A 170 13.84 2.34 -20.48
C VAL A 170 14.38 1.07 -19.82
N GLU A 171 13.62 -0.02 -19.83
CA GLU A 171 14.06 -1.30 -19.29
C GLU A 171 15.32 -1.84 -19.96
N SER A 172 15.42 -1.74 -21.28
CA SER A 172 16.60 -2.18 -22.03
C SER A 172 17.87 -1.42 -21.65
N ARG A 173 17.74 -0.16 -21.22
CA ARG A 173 18.86 0.71 -20.85
C ARG A 173 19.22 0.67 -19.36
N MET A 174 18.34 0.15 -18.51
CA MET A 174 18.55 0.11 -17.05
C MET A 174 19.79 -0.67 -16.63
N GLY A 175 20.18 -1.69 -17.39
CA GLY A 175 21.40 -2.47 -17.14
C GLY A 175 22.69 -1.64 -17.20
N PHE A 176 22.69 -0.56 -17.97
CA PHE A 176 23.85 0.35 -18.12
C PHE A 176 23.83 1.52 -17.12
N ILE A 177 22.64 2.01 -16.77
CA ILE A 177 22.46 3.17 -15.89
C ILE A 177 22.60 2.77 -14.44
N ALA A 178 21.91 1.71 -14.02
CA ALA A 178 21.83 1.27 -12.64
C ALA A 178 21.96 -0.27 -12.55
N PRO A 179 23.16 -0.83 -12.83
CA PRO A 179 23.37 -2.28 -12.87
C PRO A 179 23.14 -2.94 -11.51
N ASN A 180 23.56 -2.30 -10.43
CA ASN A 180 23.42 -2.85 -9.08
C ASN A 180 21.97 -2.81 -8.60
N LEU A 181 21.25 -1.74 -8.91
CA LEU A 181 19.82 -1.60 -8.62
C LEU A 181 19.01 -2.66 -9.39
N SER A 182 19.26 -2.78 -10.70
CA SER A 182 18.59 -3.75 -11.58
C SER A 182 18.86 -5.20 -11.15
N ALA A 183 20.05 -5.51 -10.66
CA ALA A 183 20.38 -6.84 -10.15
C ALA A 183 19.55 -7.25 -8.93
N ILE A 184 19.10 -6.31 -8.09
CA ILE A 184 18.31 -6.60 -6.88
C ILE A 184 16.82 -6.66 -7.20
N VAL A 185 16.27 -5.64 -7.83
CA VAL A 185 14.81 -5.47 -7.99
C VAL A 185 14.29 -5.84 -9.37
N GLY A 186 15.18 -6.06 -10.34
CA GLY A 186 14.83 -6.23 -11.75
C GLY A 186 14.77 -4.90 -12.50
N SER A 187 15.00 -4.93 -13.83
CA SER A 187 15.04 -3.74 -14.69
C SER A 187 13.73 -2.96 -14.69
N ALA A 188 12.60 -3.65 -14.86
CA ALA A 188 11.27 -3.03 -14.87
C ALA A 188 10.90 -2.30 -13.58
N VAL A 189 11.20 -2.90 -12.43
CA VAL A 189 10.92 -2.28 -11.13
C VAL A 189 11.91 -1.14 -10.86
N ALA A 190 13.18 -1.31 -11.24
CA ALA A 190 14.20 -0.28 -11.13
C ALA A 190 13.84 0.98 -11.93
N ALA A 191 13.37 0.81 -13.16
CA ALA A 191 12.90 1.90 -14.02
C ALA A 191 11.74 2.68 -13.39
N LYS A 192 10.73 1.97 -12.86
CA LYS A 192 9.58 2.58 -12.17
C LYS A 192 9.98 3.33 -10.89
N LEU A 193 10.88 2.75 -10.09
CA LEU A 193 11.40 3.40 -8.90
C LEU A 193 12.15 4.69 -9.24
N MET A 194 13.01 4.65 -10.25
CA MET A 194 13.77 5.80 -10.71
C MET A 194 12.87 6.88 -11.31
N GLY A 195 11.85 6.50 -12.08
CA GLY A 195 10.89 7.42 -12.67
C GLY A 195 10.13 8.25 -11.64
N ILE A 196 9.53 7.57 -10.63
CA ILE A 196 8.78 8.27 -9.57
C ILE A 196 9.70 9.05 -8.62
N ALA A 197 10.92 8.57 -8.41
CA ALA A 197 11.89 9.28 -7.56
C ALA A 197 12.41 10.58 -8.20
N GLY A 198 12.28 10.74 -9.51
CA GLY A 198 12.86 11.87 -10.25
C GLY A 198 14.34 11.68 -10.59
N GLY A 199 14.76 10.46 -10.87
CA GLY A 199 16.11 10.08 -11.26
C GLY A 199 16.89 9.28 -10.22
N LEU A 200 18.09 8.82 -10.62
CA LEU A 200 18.94 7.97 -9.78
C LEU A 200 19.49 8.72 -8.56
N SER A 201 19.94 9.96 -8.73
CA SER A 201 20.45 10.80 -7.65
C SER A 201 19.41 11.11 -6.59
N ALA A 202 18.15 11.33 -7.00
CA ALA A 202 17.04 11.55 -6.08
C ALA A 202 16.71 10.26 -5.30
N LEU A 203 16.69 9.11 -5.97
CA LEU A 203 16.47 7.80 -5.35
C LEU A 203 17.57 7.46 -4.32
N ALA A 204 18.83 7.76 -4.60
CA ALA A 204 19.97 7.54 -3.71
C ALA A 204 19.90 8.36 -2.41
N LYS A 205 19.29 9.55 -2.46
CA LYS A 205 19.07 10.42 -1.29
C LYS A 205 17.88 10.00 -0.45
N MET A 206 16.94 9.24 -1.02
CA MET A 206 15.74 8.80 -0.32
C MET A 206 16.04 7.78 0.78
N PRO A 207 15.36 7.85 1.94
CA PRO A 207 15.43 6.81 2.95
C PRO A 207 14.67 5.55 2.51
N ALA A 208 15.11 4.39 3.01
CA ALA A 208 14.53 3.08 2.65
C ALA A 208 13.01 2.97 2.92
N CYS A 209 12.50 3.66 3.94
CA CYS A 209 11.07 3.68 4.23
C CYS A 209 10.25 4.38 3.13
N ASN A 210 10.81 5.43 2.52
CA ASN A 210 10.16 6.11 1.40
C ASN A 210 10.23 5.24 0.13
N VAL A 211 11.39 4.62 -0.14
CA VAL A 211 11.53 3.68 -1.27
C VAL A 211 10.55 2.51 -1.16
N LEU A 212 10.29 2.02 0.04
CA LEU A 212 9.28 1.00 0.29
C LEU A 212 7.86 1.44 -0.16
N ALA A 213 7.55 2.71 0.05
CA ALA A 213 6.22 3.28 -0.23
C ALA A 213 6.07 3.81 -1.65
N LEU A 214 7.16 3.92 -2.44
CA LEU A 214 7.08 4.41 -3.81
C LEU A 214 6.13 3.54 -4.66
N GLY A 215 5.18 4.18 -5.33
CA GLY A 215 4.16 3.51 -6.12
C GLY A 215 3.02 2.88 -5.31
N ALA A 216 2.95 3.13 -3.99
CA ALA A 216 1.82 2.68 -3.19
C ALA A 216 0.56 3.47 -3.56
N ARG A 217 -0.48 2.74 -3.97
CA ARG A 217 -1.80 3.34 -4.24
C ARG A 217 -2.49 3.67 -2.92
N ARG A 218 -3.14 4.84 -2.85
CA ARG A 218 -4.01 5.19 -1.73
C ARG A 218 -5.18 4.20 -1.72
N LYS A 219 -5.51 3.68 -0.54
CA LYS A 219 -6.72 2.87 -0.37
C LYS A 219 -7.93 3.76 -0.67
N ASN A 220 -8.64 3.46 -1.73
CA ASN A 220 -10.02 3.91 -1.84
C ASN A 220 -10.85 3.10 -0.83
N LEU A 221 -11.77 3.77 -0.16
CA LEU A 221 -12.63 3.19 0.90
C LEU A 221 -13.64 2.17 0.33
N ALA A 222 -13.44 1.69 -0.88
CA ALA A 222 -14.30 0.76 -1.55
C ALA A 222 -14.14 -0.65 -0.96
N GLY A 223 -14.92 -0.92 0.04
CA GLY A 223 -15.46 -2.23 0.38
C GLY A 223 -14.48 -3.39 0.55
N PHE A 224 -15.04 -4.53 0.70
CA PHE A 224 -14.45 -5.84 0.96
C PHE A 224 -13.72 -6.47 -0.25
N SER A 225 -13.22 -5.69 -1.20
CA SER A 225 -12.53 -6.23 -2.37
C SER A 225 -11.16 -6.79 -1.98
N THR A 226 -10.97 -8.08 -2.18
CA THR A 226 -9.67 -8.79 -2.08
C THR A 226 -8.66 -8.34 -3.13
N ALA A 227 -9.09 -7.62 -4.17
CA ALA A 227 -8.25 -7.03 -5.21
C ALA A 227 -7.48 -5.78 -4.75
N THR A 228 -7.80 -5.23 -3.57
CA THR A 228 -7.05 -4.12 -3.01
C THR A 228 -5.67 -4.56 -2.56
N SER A 229 -4.64 -3.90 -3.09
CA SER A 229 -3.26 -4.12 -2.65
C SER A 229 -3.12 -3.90 -1.14
N LEU A 230 -2.25 -4.67 -0.50
CA LEU A 230 -1.94 -4.51 0.92
C LEU A 230 -1.52 -3.05 1.21
N PRO A 231 -1.85 -2.50 2.39
CA PRO A 231 -1.47 -1.15 2.75
C PRO A 231 0.05 -0.99 2.75
N HIS A 232 0.53 0.16 2.29
CA HIS A 232 1.97 0.48 2.22
C HIS A 232 2.80 -0.43 1.31
N THR A 233 2.18 -1.08 0.33
CA THR A 233 2.89 -1.84 -0.69
C THR A 233 3.14 -0.96 -1.91
N GLY A 234 4.41 -0.70 -2.20
CA GLY A 234 4.87 -0.01 -3.40
C GLY A 234 5.40 -0.99 -4.46
N PHE A 235 6.14 -0.47 -5.43
CA PHE A 235 6.72 -1.28 -6.51
C PHE A 235 7.68 -2.37 -6.00
N VAL A 236 8.37 -2.14 -4.89
CA VAL A 236 9.26 -3.13 -4.29
C VAL A 236 8.52 -4.42 -3.91
N PHE A 237 7.22 -4.35 -3.61
CA PHE A 237 6.41 -5.52 -3.31
C PHE A 237 6.23 -6.45 -4.53
N HIS A 238 6.27 -5.90 -5.73
CA HIS A 238 6.11 -6.65 -6.99
C HIS A 238 7.41 -7.27 -7.50
N THR A 239 8.53 -7.13 -6.77
CA THR A 239 9.77 -7.79 -7.14
C THR A 239 9.65 -9.30 -7.00
N GLU A 240 10.31 -10.04 -7.90
CA GLU A 240 10.34 -11.51 -7.92
C GLU A 240 10.73 -12.10 -6.54
N ILE A 241 11.75 -11.51 -5.90
CA ILE A 241 12.23 -11.94 -4.58
C ILE A 241 11.14 -11.88 -3.51
N VAL A 242 10.32 -10.83 -3.51
CA VAL A 242 9.25 -10.66 -2.53
C VAL A 242 8.07 -11.56 -2.85
N GLN A 243 7.73 -11.71 -4.13
CA GLN A 243 6.62 -12.56 -4.55
C GLN A 243 6.88 -14.05 -4.32
N SER A 244 8.13 -14.50 -4.46
CA SER A 244 8.54 -15.88 -4.17
C SER A 244 8.55 -16.21 -2.68
N THR A 245 8.54 -15.19 -1.78
CA THR A 245 8.50 -15.45 -0.34
C THR A 245 7.10 -15.79 0.18
N PRO A 246 6.97 -16.64 1.23
CA PRO A 246 5.68 -16.95 1.84
C PRO A 246 4.95 -15.68 2.31
N PRO A 247 3.60 -15.61 2.17
CA PRO A 247 2.80 -14.43 2.49
C PRO A 247 3.08 -13.76 3.84
N PRO A 248 3.24 -14.49 4.96
CA PRO A 248 3.51 -13.87 6.26
C PRO A 248 4.88 -13.17 6.34
N LEU A 249 5.83 -13.57 5.49
CA LEU A 249 7.18 -12.98 5.46
C LEU A 249 7.35 -11.88 4.42
N ARG A 250 6.42 -11.73 3.45
CA ARG A 250 6.53 -10.77 2.35
C ARG A 250 6.80 -9.34 2.81
N MET A 251 6.08 -8.85 3.81
CA MET A 251 6.28 -7.49 4.32
C MET A 251 7.65 -7.30 4.99
N ARG A 252 8.17 -8.35 5.63
CA ARG A 252 9.52 -8.35 6.20
C ARG A 252 10.58 -8.37 5.10
N ALA A 253 10.38 -9.19 4.08
CA ALA A 253 11.25 -9.26 2.90
C ALA A 253 11.25 -7.92 2.15
N CYS A 254 10.09 -7.30 1.95
CA CYS A 254 9.95 -6.01 1.29
C CYS A 254 10.76 -4.90 1.98
N ARG A 255 10.74 -4.83 3.32
CA ARG A 255 11.58 -3.90 4.09
C ARG A 255 13.06 -4.16 3.92
N LEU A 256 13.46 -5.44 3.87
CA LEU A 256 14.86 -5.83 3.65
C LEU A 256 15.31 -5.44 2.23
N VAL A 257 14.50 -5.76 1.22
CA VAL A 257 14.76 -5.40 -0.18
C VAL A 257 14.86 -3.88 -0.30
N ALA A 258 13.91 -3.09 0.20
CA ALA A 258 13.96 -1.63 0.15
C ALA A 258 15.24 -1.06 0.76
N GLY A 259 15.71 -1.59 1.91
CA GLY A 259 16.97 -1.17 2.50
C GLY A 259 18.19 -1.50 1.65
N LYS A 260 18.19 -2.63 0.94
CA LYS A 260 19.28 -2.99 0.03
C LYS A 260 19.21 -2.24 -1.31
N THR A 261 18.01 -1.95 -1.77
CA THR A 261 17.75 -1.12 -2.95
C THR A 261 18.34 0.29 -2.78
N THR A 262 18.16 0.92 -1.62
CA THR A 262 18.77 2.24 -1.36
C THR A 262 20.28 2.20 -1.33
N LEU A 263 20.88 1.11 -0.84
CA LEU A 263 22.34 0.94 -0.88
C LEU A 263 22.83 0.77 -2.32
N ALA A 264 22.17 -0.07 -3.11
CA ALA A 264 22.52 -0.25 -4.53
C ALA A 264 22.37 1.05 -5.32
N ALA A 265 21.28 1.80 -5.11
CA ALA A 265 21.08 3.10 -5.75
C ALA A 265 22.20 4.11 -5.42
N ARG A 266 22.73 4.09 -4.20
CA ARG A 266 23.89 4.93 -3.82
C ARG A 266 25.16 4.49 -4.52
N VAL A 267 25.41 3.18 -4.63
CA VAL A 267 26.56 2.63 -5.35
C VAL A 267 26.50 3.01 -6.82
N ASP A 268 25.31 2.91 -7.44
CA ASP A 268 25.10 3.29 -8.83
C ASP A 268 25.25 4.80 -9.04
N ALA A 269 24.71 5.62 -8.14
CA ALA A 269 24.85 7.09 -8.19
C ALA A 269 26.29 7.55 -8.04
N THR A 270 27.11 6.89 -7.21
CA THR A 270 28.54 7.16 -7.07
C THR A 270 29.38 6.45 -8.13
N ARG A 271 28.77 5.56 -8.93
CA ARG A 271 29.46 4.75 -9.95
C ARG A 271 30.64 3.94 -9.44
N ALA A 272 30.57 3.54 -8.17
CA ALA A 272 31.64 2.78 -7.54
C ALA A 272 31.80 1.38 -8.15
N ASP A 273 30.72 0.76 -8.60
CA ASP A 273 30.71 -0.54 -9.24
C ASP A 273 29.83 -0.52 -10.50
N LYS A 274 30.50 -0.63 -11.65
CA LYS A 274 29.84 -0.68 -12.98
C LYS A 274 29.48 -2.10 -13.42
N SER A 275 30.05 -3.12 -12.77
CA SER A 275 29.86 -4.52 -13.15
C SER A 275 28.58 -5.14 -12.57
N GLY A 276 27.90 -4.43 -11.66
CA GLY A 276 26.74 -4.96 -10.95
C GLY A 276 27.06 -6.06 -9.94
N LYS A 277 28.34 -6.24 -9.58
CA LYS A 277 28.78 -7.26 -8.62
C LYS A 277 28.23 -6.97 -7.24
N CYS A 278 28.32 -5.72 -6.80
CA CYS A 278 27.77 -5.31 -5.52
C CYS A 278 26.26 -5.58 -5.43
N GLY A 279 25.51 -5.34 -6.49
CA GLY A 279 24.09 -5.66 -6.58
C GLY A 279 23.80 -7.15 -6.44
N ARG A 280 24.57 -8.00 -7.12
CA ARG A 280 24.45 -9.47 -7.01
C ARG A 280 24.78 -9.96 -5.60
N ASP A 281 25.83 -9.45 -4.97
CA ASP A 281 26.20 -9.79 -3.61
C ASP A 281 25.10 -9.37 -2.60
N LEU A 282 24.50 -8.20 -2.79
CA LEU A 282 23.38 -7.75 -1.97
C LEU A 282 22.13 -8.61 -2.18
N ARG A 283 21.85 -9.05 -3.41
CA ARG A 283 20.75 -9.98 -3.73
C ARG A 283 20.95 -11.32 -3.03
N GLU A 284 22.17 -11.84 -3.02
CA GLU A 284 22.50 -13.09 -2.31
C GLU A 284 22.35 -12.95 -0.79
N GLN A 285 22.77 -11.82 -0.22
CA GLN A 285 22.52 -11.52 1.21
C GLN A 285 21.04 -11.46 1.56
N ILE A 286 20.21 -10.91 0.66
CA ILE A 286 18.74 -10.90 0.84
C ILE A 286 18.22 -12.33 0.87
N ARG A 287 18.63 -13.17 -0.12
CA ARG A 287 18.20 -14.56 -0.24
C ARG A 287 18.59 -15.36 1.01
N LYS A 288 19.85 -15.32 1.45
CA LYS A 288 20.32 -15.99 2.67
C LYS A 288 19.52 -15.57 3.92
N LYS A 289 19.15 -14.29 4.03
CA LYS A 289 18.33 -13.82 5.15
C LYS A 289 16.89 -14.34 5.08
N ILE A 290 16.30 -14.39 3.90
CA ILE A 290 14.94 -14.93 3.71
C ILE A 290 14.92 -16.42 4.03
N GLU A 291 15.89 -17.18 3.55
CA GLU A 291 16.05 -18.61 3.84
C GLU A 291 16.16 -18.85 5.36
N LYS A 292 17.01 -18.07 6.04
CA LYS A 292 17.14 -18.15 7.50
C LYS A 292 15.83 -17.85 8.26
N TRP A 293 14.93 -17.04 7.70
CA TRP A 293 13.64 -16.78 8.34
C TRP A 293 12.62 -17.89 8.10
N GLN A 294 12.84 -18.71 7.08
CA GLN A 294 12.02 -19.89 6.76
C GLN A 294 12.46 -21.13 7.54
N GLU A 295 13.69 -21.12 8.09
CA GLU A 295 14.16 -22.21 8.93
C GLU A 295 13.25 -22.38 10.15
N PRO A 296 12.88 -23.62 10.50
CA PRO A 296 12.11 -23.88 11.71
C PRO A 296 12.89 -23.39 12.94
N PRO A 297 12.22 -22.82 13.96
CA PRO A 297 12.88 -22.38 15.16
C PRO A 297 13.59 -23.57 15.82
N PRO A 298 14.82 -23.38 16.32
CA PRO A 298 15.54 -24.45 16.98
C PRO A 298 14.69 -25.03 18.13
N PRO A 299 14.70 -26.36 18.34
CA PRO A 299 13.93 -26.98 19.41
C PRO A 299 14.27 -26.30 20.73
N LYS A 300 13.26 -25.92 21.49
CA LYS A 300 13.44 -25.34 22.81
C LYS A 300 14.14 -26.39 23.68
N GLN A 301 15.36 -26.11 24.07
CA GLN A 301 16.05 -26.99 25.06
C GLN A 301 15.16 -27.07 26.30
N PRO A 302 14.87 -28.28 26.81
CA PRO A 302 14.14 -28.44 28.05
C PRO A 302 14.90 -27.67 29.14
N LYS A 303 14.21 -26.75 29.80
CA LYS A 303 14.79 -26.05 30.94
C LYS A 303 15.15 -27.11 31.98
N PRO A 304 16.39 -27.14 32.50
CA PRO A 304 16.74 -28.05 33.57
C PRO A 304 15.73 -27.87 34.70
N LEU A 305 15.26 -28.98 35.25
CA LEU A 305 14.37 -28.96 36.41
C LEU A 305 15.01 -28.11 37.52
N PRO A 306 14.27 -27.28 38.23
CA PRO A 306 14.81 -26.53 39.36
C PRO A 306 15.34 -27.50 40.41
N VAL A 307 16.53 -27.20 40.97
CA VAL A 307 17.12 -28.01 42.02
C VAL A 307 16.12 -28.09 43.19
N PRO A 308 15.78 -29.30 43.69
CA PRO A 308 14.66 -29.51 44.63
C PRO A 308 14.75 -28.66 45.92
N ASP A 309 15.96 -28.33 46.37
CA ASP A 309 16.20 -27.67 47.65
C ASP A 309 16.61 -26.19 47.56
N SER A 310 16.49 -25.58 46.38
CA SER A 310 16.80 -24.16 46.25
C SER A 310 15.53 -23.32 46.22
N ASP A 311 15.24 -22.62 47.31
CA ASP A 311 14.24 -21.55 47.31
C ASP A 311 14.51 -20.57 46.16
N PRO A 312 13.50 -20.22 45.39
CA PRO A 312 13.67 -19.26 44.29
C PRO A 312 14.17 -17.94 44.86
N LYS A 313 15.45 -17.61 44.59
CA LYS A 313 16.06 -16.36 45.05
C LYS A 313 15.15 -15.21 44.61
N LYS A 314 14.53 -14.51 45.56
CA LYS A 314 13.71 -13.34 45.31
C LYS A 314 14.53 -12.31 44.51
N LYS A 315 14.29 -12.25 43.21
CA LYS A 315 14.95 -11.26 42.36
C LYS A 315 14.54 -9.86 42.84
N ARG A 316 15.43 -9.17 43.58
CA ARG A 316 15.24 -7.77 43.91
C ARG A 316 15.22 -6.98 42.58
N GLY A 317 14.05 -6.58 42.13
CA GLY A 317 13.91 -5.67 41.02
C GLY A 317 14.66 -4.37 41.29
N GLY A 318 15.41 -3.87 40.31
CA GLY A 318 16.11 -2.60 40.46
C GLY A 318 15.15 -1.43 40.72
N ARG A 319 15.71 -0.26 41.11
CA ARG A 319 14.95 0.99 41.40
C ARG A 319 13.91 1.32 40.30
N ARG A 320 14.26 1.09 39.04
CA ARG A 320 13.40 1.33 37.88
C ARG A 320 12.19 0.39 37.87
N LEU A 321 12.39 -0.89 38.13
CA LEU A 321 11.31 -1.89 38.17
C LEU A 321 10.38 -1.65 39.36
N ARG A 322 10.89 -1.26 40.53
CA ARG A 322 10.07 -0.87 41.69
C ARG A 322 9.23 0.34 41.40
N LYS A 323 9.80 1.39 40.78
CA LYS A 323 9.09 2.62 40.43
C LYS A 323 8.02 2.39 39.36
N MET A 324 8.28 1.47 38.41
CA MET A 324 7.30 1.05 37.43
C MET A 324 6.15 0.27 38.08
N LYS A 325 6.48 -0.67 38.98
CA LYS A 325 5.48 -1.44 39.71
C LYS A 325 4.62 -0.55 40.60
N GLU A 326 5.23 0.44 41.30
CA GLU A 326 4.55 1.44 42.11
C GLU A 326 3.60 2.32 41.25
N ARG A 327 3.98 2.67 40.04
CA ARG A 327 3.14 3.45 39.09
C ARG A 327 1.91 2.69 38.63
N TYR A 328 2.04 1.37 38.38
CA TYR A 328 0.95 0.54 37.86
C TYR A 328 0.24 -0.29 38.93
N GLU A 329 0.69 -0.19 40.16
CA GLU A 329 0.00 -0.85 41.28
C GLU A 329 -1.32 -0.18 41.59
N MET A 330 -2.36 -0.96 41.87
CA MET A 330 -3.64 -0.41 42.30
C MET A 330 -3.44 0.42 43.55
N THR A 331 -3.98 1.62 43.56
CA THR A 331 -3.98 2.51 44.73
C THR A 331 -4.66 1.83 45.94
N ASP A 332 -4.23 2.15 47.15
CA ASP A 332 -4.80 1.56 48.36
C ASP A 332 -6.32 1.85 48.45
N TYR A 333 -6.75 3.01 47.96
CA TYR A 333 -8.16 3.35 47.82
C TYR A 333 -8.94 2.37 46.93
N ARG A 334 -8.38 2.03 45.78
CA ARG A 334 -8.97 1.07 44.86
C ARG A 334 -8.96 -0.37 45.39
N LYS A 335 -7.90 -0.74 46.12
CA LYS A 335 -7.82 -2.05 46.81
C LYS A 335 -8.92 -2.12 47.89
N LEU A 336 -9.17 -1.02 48.62
CA LEU A 336 -10.20 -0.95 49.63
C LEU A 336 -11.62 -1.01 49.04
N ALA A 337 -11.85 -0.29 47.95
CA ALA A 337 -13.12 -0.29 47.22
C ALA A 337 -13.49 -1.66 46.66
N ASN A 338 -12.48 -2.42 46.23
CA ASN A 338 -12.66 -3.77 45.67
C ASN A 338 -12.58 -4.90 46.71
N ARG A 339 -12.41 -4.56 48.00
CA ARG A 339 -12.28 -5.57 49.05
C ARG A 339 -13.64 -6.07 49.49
N MET A 340 -13.87 -7.35 49.31
CA MET A 340 -15.06 -8.05 49.80
C MET A 340 -14.93 -8.35 51.27
N LYS A 341 -15.97 -8.04 52.06
CA LYS A 341 -16.06 -8.46 53.47
C LYS A 341 -16.80 -9.81 53.52
N PHE A 342 -16.09 -10.82 54.00
CA PHE A 342 -16.68 -12.16 54.11
C PHE A 342 -17.74 -12.21 55.23
N GLY A 343 -18.92 -12.78 54.95
CA GLY A 343 -19.98 -12.97 55.94
C GLY A 343 -20.85 -11.74 56.25
N VAL A 344 -20.63 -10.60 55.60
CA VAL A 344 -21.48 -9.43 55.72
C VAL A 344 -22.28 -9.26 54.46
N PRO A 345 -23.61 -9.25 54.48
CA PRO A 345 -24.43 -8.96 53.31
C PRO A 345 -24.09 -7.55 52.79
N GLU A 346 -23.97 -7.42 51.48
CA GLU A 346 -23.72 -6.12 50.84
C GLU A 346 -25.02 -5.30 50.89
N GLU A 347 -25.00 -4.17 51.60
CA GLU A 347 -26.13 -3.25 51.64
C GLU A 347 -26.12 -2.38 50.39
N SER A 348 -27.25 -2.32 49.68
CA SER A 348 -27.42 -1.39 48.57
C SER A 348 -27.56 0.05 49.11
N SER A 349 -27.08 1.03 48.31
CA SER A 349 -27.22 2.45 48.66
C SER A 349 -28.68 2.92 48.76
N LEU A 350 -29.60 2.11 48.25
CA LEU A 350 -31.05 2.35 48.27
C LEU A 350 -31.75 1.75 49.46
N GLY A 351 -31.09 0.95 50.33
CA GLY A 351 -31.67 0.34 51.51
C GLY A 351 -32.69 -0.78 51.22
N ASP A 352 -32.74 -1.27 49.99
CA ASP A 352 -33.69 -2.30 49.54
C ASP A 352 -33.20 -3.73 49.82
N GLY A 353 -32.05 -3.91 50.45
CA GLY A 353 -31.48 -5.21 50.79
C GLY A 353 -30.95 -6.00 49.60
N LEU A 354 -31.02 -5.46 48.37
CA LEU A 354 -30.47 -6.04 47.17
C LEU A 354 -29.02 -5.59 47.01
N GLY A 355 -28.08 -6.50 47.09
CA GLY A 355 -26.67 -6.20 46.86
C GLY A 355 -26.41 -5.67 45.47
N GLU A 356 -25.75 -4.52 45.34
CA GLU A 356 -25.36 -3.93 44.06
C GLU A 356 -24.09 -4.57 43.46
N GLY A 357 -23.63 -5.67 44.01
CA GLY A 357 -22.37 -6.33 43.62
C GLY A 357 -21.14 -5.78 44.33
N TYR A 358 -20.00 -6.35 44.06
CA TYR A 358 -18.76 -6.11 44.79
C TYR A 358 -17.87 -5.08 44.10
N GLY A 359 -17.34 -4.15 44.89
CA GLY A 359 -16.36 -3.17 44.39
C GLY A 359 -16.93 -2.21 43.36
N MET A 360 -16.09 -1.78 42.42
CA MET A 360 -16.45 -0.81 41.39
C MET A 360 -17.36 -1.38 40.30
N LEU A 361 -17.34 -2.70 40.10
CA LEU A 361 -18.16 -3.36 39.09
C LEU A 361 -19.63 -3.48 39.47
N GLY A 362 -19.95 -3.39 40.77
CA GLY A 362 -21.31 -3.45 41.29
C GLY A 362 -22.06 -2.13 41.30
N GLN A 363 -21.43 -1.02 40.94
CA GLN A 363 -22.05 0.31 40.97
C GLN A 363 -22.65 0.65 39.58
N ALA A 364 -23.80 0.10 39.29
CA ALA A 364 -24.55 0.50 38.11
C ALA A 364 -25.11 1.94 38.32
N GLY A 365 -24.46 2.91 37.72
CA GLY A 365 -25.06 4.22 37.44
C GLY A 365 -24.72 5.41 38.32
N SER A 366 -24.07 5.29 39.49
CA SER A 366 -23.86 6.48 40.34
C SER A 366 -22.43 7.03 40.36
N GLY A 367 -21.46 6.32 39.81
CA GLY A 367 -20.03 6.76 39.76
C GLY A 367 -19.39 6.98 41.16
N LYS A 368 -20.08 6.71 42.26
CA LYS A 368 -19.57 6.88 43.62
C LYS A 368 -18.97 5.57 44.12
N LEU A 369 -17.69 5.61 44.46
CA LEU A 369 -17.00 4.49 45.09
C LEU A 369 -17.58 4.26 46.51
N ARG A 370 -18.07 3.04 46.76
CA ARG A 370 -18.46 2.62 48.11
C ARG A 370 -17.22 2.47 49.00
N VAL A 371 -16.93 3.42 49.79
CA VAL A 371 -15.97 3.32 50.89
C VAL A 371 -16.74 3.26 52.17
N SER A 372 -16.78 2.09 52.82
CA SER A 372 -17.34 2.03 54.17
C SER A 372 -16.41 2.82 55.10
N ILE A 373 -16.88 3.94 55.59
CA ILE A 373 -16.16 4.86 56.48
C ILE A 373 -16.01 4.26 57.89
N GLY A 374 -16.52 3.06 58.13
CA GLY A 374 -16.48 2.41 59.42
C GLY A 374 -15.17 1.72 59.71
N GLN A 375 -14.34 2.31 60.53
CA GLN A 375 -13.41 1.65 61.46
C GLN A 375 -12.28 0.72 60.97
N SER A 376 -11.91 0.70 59.71
CA SER A 376 -10.70 -0.03 59.36
C SER A 376 -9.45 0.85 59.52
N LYS A 377 -8.39 0.33 60.17
CA LYS A 377 -7.09 1.03 60.32
C LYS A 377 -6.50 1.52 58.96
N LEU A 378 -6.95 0.98 57.87
CA LEU A 378 -6.56 1.38 56.52
C LEU A 378 -7.35 2.60 56.03
N ALA A 379 -8.64 2.71 56.33
CA ALA A 379 -9.44 3.89 55.99
C ALA A 379 -8.96 5.14 56.77
N ALA A 380 -8.57 4.95 58.03
CA ALA A 380 -7.96 6.01 58.84
C ALA A 380 -6.56 6.43 58.33
N LYS A 381 -5.75 5.49 57.79
CA LYS A 381 -4.47 5.82 57.15
C LYS A 381 -4.65 6.54 55.83
N VAL A 382 -5.63 6.17 55.02
CA VAL A 382 -5.95 6.83 53.77
C VAL A 382 -6.51 8.23 54.02
N ALA A 383 -7.43 8.39 54.97
CA ALA A 383 -7.96 9.68 55.37
C ALA A 383 -6.84 10.63 55.89
N LYS A 384 -5.90 10.12 56.70
CA LYS A 384 -4.75 10.92 57.18
C LYS A 384 -3.79 11.33 56.05
N LYS A 385 -3.72 10.62 54.95
CA LYS A 385 -2.81 10.89 53.85
C LYS A 385 -3.36 11.91 52.85
N TYR A 386 -4.67 12.11 52.84
CA TYR A 386 -5.36 12.99 51.87
C TYR A 386 -6.06 14.22 52.53
N VAL A 387 -6.03 14.36 53.83
CA VAL A 387 -6.59 15.51 54.57
C VAL A 387 -5.66 16.74 54.76
N PRO A 388 -4.33 16.72 54.48
CA PRO A 388 -3.52 17.90 54.74
C PRO A 388 -3.43 18.91 53.59
N PHE A 389 -4.37 18.96 52.64
CA PHE A 389 -4.31 19.95 51.55
C PHE A 389 -5.61 20.79 51.39
N MET A 390 -6.35 20.99 52.46
CA MET A 390 -7.39 22.02 52.52
C MET A 390 -7.27 22.77 53.88
N CYS A 391 -6.30 23.61 53.96
CA CYS A 391 -6.26 24.83 54.78
C CYS A 391 -5.37 25.84 54.08
#